data_e3f4c33212f7e5a794602978303430a6
#
_entry.id   e3f4c33212f7e5a794602978303430a6
#
_cell.length_a   1.000
_cell.length_b   1.000
_cell.length_c   1.000
_cell.angle_alpha   90.00
_cell.angle_beta   90.00
_cell.angle_gamma   90.00
#
_symmetry.space_group_name_H-M   'P 1'
#
loop_
_entity.id
_entity.type
_entity.pdbx_description
1 polymer ?
#
loop_
_entity_poly.entity_id
_entity_poly.type
_entity_poly.pdbx_seq_one_letter_code
_entity_poly.pdbx_strand_id
1 'polypeptide(L)'
;MSDEVCEVVITAADAEWLSGFTRRLVEDRLAACGQQVAAIRSVYRWEGAVHDDPEARVALHTRASLVPEIVARADAEHPYDVPCVFAVPIVAGNPAYLEWVISETRD
;
A
#
# COMPACT_ATOMS: atom_id res chain seq x y z
N MET A 1 -12.27 5.83 -20.93
CA MET A 1 -11.36 6.61 -20.11
C MET A 1 -10.52 5.66 -19.28
N SER A 2 -9.22 5.78 -19.37
CA SER A 2 -8.34 4.91 -18.60
C SER A 2 -8.25 5.39 -17.16
N ASP A 3 -8.20 4.44 -16.23
CA ASP A 3 -7.99 4.70 -14.82
C ASP A 3 -6.54 5.16 -14.61
N GLU A 4 -6.33 6.00 -13.63
CA GLU A 4 -4.97 6.39 -13.25
C GLU A 4 -4.32 5.29 -12.43
N VAL A 5 -3.02 5.09 -12.66
CA VAL A 5 -2.20 4.18 -11.85
C VAL A 5 -1.56 4.98 -10.74
N CYS A 6 -1.50 4.39 -9.56
CA CYS A 6 -0.92 5.04 -8.40
C CYS A 6 -0.07 4.06 -7.58
N GLU A 7 0.73 4.62 -6.71
CA GLU A 7 1.48 3.87 -5.71
C GLU A 7 0.84 4.09 -4.35
N VAL A 8 0.46 3.01 -3.68
CA VAL A 8 -0.12 3.05 -2.34
C VAL A 8 0.94 2.57 -1.37
N VAL A 9 1.21 3.39 -0.37
CA VAL A 9 2.22 3.09 0.65
C VAL A 9 1.51 2.72 1.95
N ILE A 10 1.92 1.61 2.53
CA ILE A 10 1.43 1.13 3.82
C ILE A 10 2.64 0.75 4.68
N THR A 11 2.62 1.14 5.96
CA THR A 11 3.63 0.72 6.92
C THR A 11 3.01 -0.12 8.02
N ALA A 12 3.81 -0.98 8.63
CA ALA A 12 3.38 -1.80 9.75
C ALA A 12 4.59 -2.20 10.61
N ALA A 13 4.35 -2.47 11.88
CA ALA A 13 5.41 -2.91 12.78
C ALA A 13 5.95 -4.29 12.43
N ASP A 14 5.06 -5.21 12.03
CA ASP A 14 5.40 -6.59 11.74
C ASP A 14 5.53 -6.82 10.23
N ALA A 15 6.75 -7.11 9.78
CA ALA A 15 7.04 -7.33 8.37
C ALA A 15 6.30 -8.55 7.80
N GLU A 16 6.13 -9.61 8.60
CA GLU A 16 5.42 -10.81 8.14
C GLU A 16 3.93 -10.55 8.00
N TRP A 17 3.35 -9.80 8.94
CA TRP A 17 1.95 -9.41 8.81
C TRP A 17 1.74 -8.60 7.54
N LEU A 18 2.62 -7.62 7.29
CA LEU A 18 2.51 -6.76 6.11
C LEU A 18 2.64 -7.56 4.82
N SER A 19 3.56 -8.52 4.80
CA SER A 19 3.74 -9.40 3.65
C SER A 19 2.48 -10.23 3.37
N GLY A 20 1.86 -10.78 4.41
CA GLY A 20 0.62 -11.55 4.29
C GLY A 20 -0.55 -10.68 3.83
N PHE A 21 -0.67 -9.47 4.38
CA PHE A 21 -1.69 -8.52 3.97
C PHE A 21 -1.52 -8.13 2.50
N THR A 22 -0.28 -7.82 2.08
CA THR A 22 0.06 -7.51 0.70
C THR A 22 -0.34 -8.64 -0.23
N ARG A 23 -0.03 -9.88 0.14
CA ARG A 23 -0.39 -11.05 -0.66
C ARG A 23 -1.90 -11.16 -0.85
N ARG A 24 -2.67 -10.94 0.19
CA ARG A 24 -4.14 -10.99 0.09
C ARG A 24 -4.68 -9.89 -0.85
N LEU A 25 -4.12 -8.70 -0.79
CA LEU A 25 -4.51 -7.61 -1.71
C LEU A 25 -4.21 -7.99 -3.17
N VAL A 26 -3.08 -8.61 -3.43
CA VAL A 26 -2.70 -9.05 -4.78
C VAL A 26 -3.60 -10.20 -5.24
N GLU A 27 -3.84 -11.19 -4.38
CA GLU A 27 -4.73 -12.32 -4.69
C GLU A 27 -6.15 -11.84 -5.01
N ASP A 28 -6.62 -10.83 -4.30
CA ASP A 28 -7.96 -10.26 -4.51
C ASP A 28 -8.00 -9.23 -5.64
N ARG A 29 -6.89 -9.03 -6.33
CA ARG A 29 -6.76 -8.10 -7.46
C ARG A 29 -7.05 -6.65 -7.10
N LEU A 30 -6.80 -6.28 -5.86
CA LEU A 30 -6.83 -4.89 -5.40
C LEU A 30 -5.50 -4.19 -5.66
N ALA A 31 -4.43 -4.95 -5.84
CA ALA A 31 -3.12 -4.45 -6.23
C ALA A 31 -2.51 -5.42 -7.25
N ALA A 32 -1.77 -4.88 -8.21
CA ALA A 32 -1.06 -5.70 -9.18
C ALA A 32 0.20 -6.31 -8.58
N CYS A 33 0.87 -5.55 -7.72
CA CYS A 33 2.09 -5.99 -7.04
C CYS A 33 2.31 -5.19 -5.78
N GLY A 34 3.20 -5.69 -4.92
CA GLY A 34 3.66 -4.98 -3.75
C GLY A 34 5.15 -5.23 -3.55
N GLN A 35 5.89 -4.17 -3.28
CA GLN A 35 7.33 -4.22 -3.05
C GLN A 35 7.59 -3.80 -1.62
N GLN A 36 8.08 -4.73 -0.82
CA GLN A 36 8.26 -4.51 0.62
C GLN A 36 9.72 -4.28 0.97
N VAL A 37 9.94 -3.31 1.84
CA VAL A 37 11.24 -3.00 2.43
C VAL A 37 11.14 -3.11 3.94
N ALA A 38 12.12 -3.79 4.54
CA ALA A 38 12.27 -3.84 5.99
C ALA A 38 13.78 -3.98 6.30
N ALA A 39 14.30 -3.36 7.38
CA ALA A 39 13.49 -2.50 8.24
C ALA A 39 13.72 -1.05 7.83
N ILE A 40 12.67 -0.25 7.93
CA ILE A 40 12.79 1.20 7.91
C ILE A 40 12.76 1.70 9.36
N ARG A 41 13.15 2.95 9.56
CA ARG A 41 13.08 3.58 10.89
C ARG A 41 12.06 4.71 10.80
N SER A 42 11.00 4.58 11.60
CA SER A 42 9.92 5.56 11.63
C SER A 42 10.01 6.40 12.88
N VAL A 43 10.09 7.70 12.69
CA VAL A 43 10.06 8.67 13.80
C VAL A 43 8.77 9.46 13.64
N TYR A 44 7.91 9.43 14.64
CA TYR A 44 6.57 10.02 14.51
C TYR A 44 6.05 10.48 15.86
N ARG A 45 5.05 11.33 15.80
CA ARG A 45 4.37 11.83 16.99
C ARG A 45 3.01 11.14 17.14
N TRP A 46 2.78 10.59 18.32
CA TRP A 46 1.54 9.90 18.63
C TRP A 46 1.20 10.11 20.12
N GLU A 47 -0.03 10.52 20.39
CA GLU A 47 -0.55 10.75 21.76
C GLU A 47 0.39 11.61 22.61
N GLY A 48 0.87 12.70 22.04
CA GLY A 48 1.69 13.69 22.75
C GLY A 48 3.16 13.31 22.93
N ALA A 49 3.61 12.20 22.36
CA ALA A 49 4.99 11.73 22.50
C ALA A 49 5.62 11.50 21.12
N VAL A 50 6.94 11.59 21.06
CA VAL A 50 7.72 11.22 19.88
C VAL A 50 8.16 9.77 20.03
N HIS A 51 7.88 8.97 19.01
CA HIS A 51 8.27 7.56 18.93
C HIS A 51 9.31 7.38 17.85
N ASP A 52 10.13 6.33 17.98
CA ASP A 52 11.20 6.02 17.05
C ASP A 52 11.31 4.49 17.00
N ASP A 53 10.68 3.89 15.99
CA ASP A 53 10.49 2.46 15.93
C ASP A 53 10.89 1.88 14.56
N PRO A 54 11.37 0.63 14.53
CA PRO A 54 11.52 -0.07 13.26
C PRO A 54 10.15 -0.45 12.71
N GLU A 55 10.01 -0.37 11.39
CA GLU A 55 8.81 -0.80 10.69
C GLU A 55 9.17 -1.45 9.36
N ALA A 56 8.18 -2.11 8.76
CA ALA A 56 8.22 -2.49 7.35
C ALA A 56 7.36 -1.55 6.54
N ARG A 57 7.66 -1.41 5.25
CA ARG A 57 6.95 -0.54 4.32
C ARG A 57 6.71 -1.29 3.04
N VAL A 58 5.50 -1.19 2.48
CA VAL A 58 5.18 -1.74 1.17
C VAL A 58 4.73 -0.63 0.24
N ALA A 59 5.17 -0.71 -1.01
CA ALA A 59 4.68 0.11 -2.10
C ALA A 59 3.85 -0.78 -3.02
N LEU A 60 2.56 -0.52 -3.11
CA LEU A 60 1.62 -1.26 -3.96
C LEU A 60 1.39 -0.47 -5.24
N HIS A 61 1.24 -1.16 -6.38
CA HIS A 61 0.83 -0.50 -7.61
C HIS A 61 -0.56 -0.98 -8.00
N THR A 62 -1.45 -0.03 -8.25
CA THR A 62 -2.86 -0.31 -8.49
C THR A 62 -3.53 0.83 -9.24
N ARG A 63 -4.82 0.66 -9.52
CA ARG A 63 -5.67 1.73 -10.05
C ARG A 63 -6.07 2.69 -8.94
N ALA A 64 -6.10 3.96 -9.25
CA ALA A 64 -6.54 4.98 -8.28
C ALA A 64 -7.96 4.70 -7.77
N SER A 65 -8.83 4.15 -8.60
CA SER A 65 -10.22 3.81 -8.25
C SER A 65 -10.33 2.75 -7.14
N LEU A 66 -9.27 1.97 -6.92
CA LEU A 66 -9.26 0.91 -5.90
C LEU A 66 -8.71 1.38 -4.54
N VAL A 67 -8.18 2.58 -4.47
CA VAL A 67 -7.59 3.11 -3.22
C VAL A 67 -8.60 3.11 -2.06
N PRO A 68 -9.85 3.57 -2.23
CA PRO A 68 -10.81 3.52 -1.13
C PRO A 68 -11.05 2.12 -0.57
N GLU A 69 -11.04 1.11 -1.42
CA GLU A 69 -11.22 -0.28 -0.97
C GLU A 69 -10.00 -0.80 -0.22
N ILE A 70 -8.79 -0.42 -0.66
CA ILE A 70 -7.56 -0.75 0.06
C ILE A 70 -7.56 -0.10 1.44
N VAL A 71 -7.95 1.16 1.53
CA VAL A 71 -8.08 1.88 2.82
C VAL A 71 -9.05 1.16 3.73
N ALA A 72 -10.21 0.74 3.20
CA ALA A 72 -11.20 0.01 3.99
C ALA A 72 -10.66 -1.33 4.50
N ARG A 73 -9.90 -2.04 3.68
CA ARG A 73 -9.26 -3.30 4.07
C ARG A 73 -8.22 -3.05 5.17
N ALA A 74 -7.43 -2.01 5.05
CA ALA A 74 -6.46 -1.65 6.07
C ALA A 74 -7.15 -1.28 7.38
N ASP A 75 -8.21 -0.49 7.34
CA ASP A 75 -8.95 -0.13 8.56
C ASP A 75 -9.52 -1.36 9.26
N ALA A 76 -9.95 -2.37 8.49
CA ALA A 76 -10.54 -3.58 9.05
C ALA A 76 -9.50 -4.57 9.61
N GLU A 77 -8.30 -4.63 9.03
CA GLU A 77 -7.35 -5.71 9.29
C GLU A 77 -6.04 -5.25 9.94
N HIS A 78 -5.65 -3.99 9.76
CA HIS A 78 -4.36 -3.49 10.27
C HIS A 78 -4.37 -3.43 11.79
N PRO A 79 -3.25 -3.80 12.46
CA PRO A 79 -3.18 -3.77 13.93
C PRO A 79 -3.23 -2.37 14.55
N TYR A 80 -2.91 -1.32 13.78
CA TYR A 80 -2.93 0.05 14.30
C TYR A 80 -4.34 0.64 14.28
N ASP A 81 -4.60 1.53 15.23
CA ASP A 81 -5.86 2.30 15.25
C ASP A 81 -5.97 3.22 14.03
N VAL A 82 -4.86 3.83 13.65
CA VAL A 82 -4.79 4.73 12.49
C VAL A 82 -3.65 4.25 11.58
N PRO A 83 -3.94 3.34 10.64
CA PRO A 83 -2.89 2.83 9.74
C PRO A 83 -2.37 3.93 8.81
N CYS A 84 -1.07 3.92 8.55
CA CYS A 84 -0.48 4.74 7.51
C CYS A 84 -0.81 4.12 6.15
N VAL A 85 -1.76 4.72 5.43
CA VAL A 85 -2.12 4.32 4.07
C VAL A 85 -2.33 5.58 3.26
N PHE A 86 -1.56 5.75 2.20
CA PHE A 86 -1.75 6.89 1.30
C PHE A 86 -1.37 6.49 -0.12
N ALA A 87 -1.86 7.26 -1.08
CA ALA A 87 -1.58 7.03 -2.50
C ALA A 87 -0.92 8.24 -3.12
N VAL A 88 0.02 7.97 -4.03
CA VAL A 88 0.69 8.98 -4.85
C VAL A 88 0.43 8.63 -6.32
N PRO A 89 0.04 9.59 -7.15
CA PRO A 89 -0.17 9.30 -8.56
C PRO A 89 1.16 8.98 -9.25
N ILE A 90 1.12 8.01 -10.17
CA ILE A 90 2.25 7.71 -11.05
C ILE A 90 1.99 8.47 -12.34
N VAL A 91 2.71 9.58 -12.51
CA VAL A 91 2.42 10.51 -13.61
C VAL A 91 3.03 10.08 -14.94
N ALA A 92 4.04 9.22 -14.92
CA ALA A 92 4.71 8.73 -16.12
C ALA A 92 5.44 7.42 -15.79
N GLY A 93 5.56 6.56 -16.79
CA GLY A 93 6.26 5.29 -16.64
C GLY A 93 6.26 4.51 -17.93
N ASN A 94 6.83 3.32 -17.91
CA ASN A 94 6.80 2.41 -19.05
C ASN A 94 5.34 2.06 -19.36
N PRO A 95 4.83 2.40 -20.57
CA PRO A 95 3.43 2.14 -20.92
C PRO A 95 3.02 0.67 -20.74
N ALA A 96 3.88 -0.26 -21.11
CA ALA A 96 3.58 -1.69 -20.96
C ALA A 96 3.42 -2.08 -19.49
N TYR A 97 4.22 -1.50 -18.60
CA TYR A 97 4.10 -1.74 -17.17
C TYR A 97 2.78 -1.18 -16.62
N LEU A 98 2.46 0.06 -16.97
CA LEU A 98 1.23 0.70 -16.50
C LEU A 98 -0.02 -0.04 -17.00
N GLU A 99 0.00 -0.50 -18.24
CA GLU A 99 -1.07 -1.35 -18.78
C GLU A 99 -1.20 -2.67 -18.04
N TRP A 100 -0.06 -3.27 -17.66
CA TRP A 100 -0.05 -4.50 -16.87
C TRP A 100 -0.69 -4.28 -15.50
N VAL A 101 -0.38 -3.17 -14.83
CA VAL A 101 -1.01 -2.84 -13.54
C VAL A 101 -2.53 -2.78 -13.70
N ILE A 102 -3.02 -2.14 -14.74
CA ILE A 102 -4.45 -2.02 -15.01
C ILE A 102 -5.06 -3.40 -15.29
N SER A 103 -4.41 -4.21 -16.12
CA SER A 103 -4.95 -5.52 -16.51
C SER A 103 -5.00 -6.51 -15.35
N GLU A 104 -4.13 -6.37 -14.35
CA GLU A 104 -4.06 -7.30 -13.24
C GLU A 104 -4.91 -6.88 -12.04
N THR A 105 -5.49 -5.71 -12.08
CA THR A 105 -6.37 -5.22 -11.01
C THR A 105 -7.82 -5.18 -11.50
N ARG A 106 -8.76 -5.32 -10.57
CA ARG A 106 -10.18 -5.33 -10.93
C ARG A 106 -10.70 -3.93 -11.25
N ASP A 107 -11.76 -3.93 -12.03
CA ASP A 107 -12.42 -2.69 -12.45
C ASP A 107 -13.12 -1.98 -11.29
#